data_db0d7561dcfb5549be12ab791c46ca61
#
_entry.id   db0d7561dcfb5549be12ab791c46ca61
#
_cell.length_a   1.000
_cell.length_b   1.000
_cell.length_c   1.000
_cell.angle_alpha   90.00
_cell.angle_beta   90.00
_cell.angle_gamma   90.00
#
_symmetry.space_group_name_H-M   'P 1'
#
loop_
_entity.id
_entity.type
_entity.pdbx_description
1 polymer ?
#
loop_
_entity_poly.entity_id
_entity_poly.type
_entity_poly.pdbx_seq_one_letter_code
_entity_poly.pdbx_strand_id
1 'polypeptide(L)'
;MMKNNILALYLGFLPLLATAQNPIIQTKYTADPAPMVHNDTLFLYVGCDEKDAPSNAYLMREYRLYTTTDMVNWTDCGAPLKTSDFKWSAGDASAAQCIERDGKFYWYISSQNRFSPGSSIGVAVADTPYGPFRDALGQAL
;
A
#
# COMPACT_ATOMS: atom_id res chain seq x y z
N MET A 1 46.08 20.18 -54.03
CA MET A 1 45.24 20.74 -52.97
C MET A 1 44.13 19.74 -52.67
N MET A 2 44.31 18.90 -51.64
CA MET A 2 43.29 17.96 -51.18
C MET A 2 42.45 18.64 -50.11
N LYS A 3 41.14 18.79 -50.36
CA LYS A 3 40.21 19.30 -49.36
C LYS A 3 39.74 18.14 -48.48
N ASN A 4 40.17 18.11 -47.24
CA ASN A 4 39.71 17.17 -46.22
C ASN A 4 38.32 17.58 -45.78
N ASN A 5 37.29 16.83 -46.16
CA ASN A 5 35.94 16.95 -45.62
C ASN A 5 35.89 16.18 -44.30
N ILE A 6 35.97 16.88 -43.19
CA ILE A 6 35.69 16.31 -41.86
C ILE A 6 34.17 16.25 -41.71
N LEU A 7 33.60 15.06 -41.87
CA LEU A 7 32.21 14.79 -41.58
C LEU A 7 32.08 14.65 -40.04
N ALA A 8 31.60 15.69 -39.36
CA ALA A 8 31.31 15.67 -37.95
C ALA A 8 30.04 14.84 -37.72
N LEU A 9 30.23 13.64 -37.16
CA LEU A 9 29.10 12.79 -36.73
C LEU A 9 28.55 13.34 -35.42
N TYR A 10 27.47 14.13 -35.48
CA TYR A 10 26.70 14.51 -34.31
C TYR A 10 25.90 13.28 -33.85
N LEU A 11 26.40 12.52 -32.87
CA LEU A 11 25.58 11.61 -32.07
C LEU A 11 24.67 12.48 -31.22
N GLY A 12 23.42 12.65 -31.67
CA GLY A 12 22.37 13.24 -30.86
C GLY A 12 22.10 12.36 -29.64
N PHE A 13 22.53 12.82 -28.48
CA PHE A 13 22.04 12.30 -27.20
C PHE A 13 20.55 12.65 -27.11
N LEU A 14 19.69 11.72 -27.54
CA LEU A 14 18.26 11.78 -27.18
C LEU A 14 18.20 11.49 -25.67
N PRO A 15 17.77 12.46 -24.84
CA PRO A 15 17.49 12.14 -23.44
C PRO A 15 16.35 11.11 -23.47
N LEU A 16 16.64 9.89 -23.01
CA LEU A 16 15.62 8.96 -22.60
C LEU A 16 14.85 9.65 -21.47
N LEU A 17 13.70 10.23 -21.81
CA LEU A 17 12.74 10.69 -20.82
C LEU A 17 12.20 9.42 -20.12
N ALA A 18 12.88 9.01 -19.05
CA ALA A 18 12.34 8.08 -18.11
C ALA A 18 11.12 8.78 -17.48
N THR A 19 9.94 8.52 -18.00
CA THR A 19 8.70 8.89 -17.33
C THR A 19 8.58 8.00 -16.11
N ALA A 20 8.97 8.52 -14.95
CA ALA A 20 8.62 7.87 -13.69
C ALA A 20 7.10 7.78 -13.63
N GLN A 21 6.56 6.56 -13.63
CA GLN A 21 5.14 6.35 -13.37
C GLN A 21 4.87 6.65 -11.89
N ASN A 22 4.42 7.86 -11.62
CA ASN A 22 4.01 8.28 -10.30
C ASN A 22 2.59 8.85 -10.40
N PRO A 23 1.62 8.38 -9.60
CA PRO A 23 1.77 7.40 -8.51
C PRO A 23 1.91 5.94 -9.01
N ILE A 24 2.53 5.07 -8.18
CA ILE A 24 2.67 3.63 -8.44
C ILE A 24 1.28 2.98 -8.61
N ILE A 25 0.35 3.32 -7.75
CA ILE A 25 -1.04 2.88 -7.81
C ILE A 25 -1.90 3.99 -8.40
N GLN A 26 -2.51 3.72 -9.56
CA GLN A 26 -3.31 4.70 -10.30
C GLN A 26 -4.81 4.40 -10.32
N THR A 27 -5.21 3.24 -9.81
CA THR A 27 -6.59 2.75 -9.87
C THR A 27 -7.41 3.02 -8.61
N LYS A 28 -6.75 3.42 -7.53
CA LYS A 28 -7.33 3.65 -6.19
C LYS A 28 -6.64 4.83 -5.51
N TYR A 29 -7.36 5.49 -4.62
CA TYR A 29 -6.79 6.50 -3.71
C TYR A 29 -6.12 5.79 -2.55
N THR A 30 -4.83 5.53 -2.68
CA THR A 30 -4.06 4.81 -1.65
C THR A 30 -3.18 5.78 -0.86
N ALA A 31 -3.05 5.51 0.43
CA ALA A 31 -2.26 6.30 1.36
C ALA A 31 -1.47 5.40 2.32
N ASP A 32 -0.52 5.98 3.03
CA ASP A 32 0.23 5.37 4.14
C ASP A 32 0.85 4.01 3.78
N PRO A 33 1.73 3.96 2.75
CA PRO A 33 2.30 2.71 2.28
C PRO A 33 3.21 2.07 3.34
N ALA A 34 2.94 0.81 3.66
CA ALA A 34 3.72 -0.02 4.57
C ALA A 34 4.34 -1.20 3.81
N PRO A 35 5.59 -1.10 3.37
CA PRO A 35 6.27 -2.15 2.63
C PRO A 35 6.78 -3.25 3.56
N MET A 36 6.69 -4.50 3.10
CA MET A 36 7.29 -5.68 3.72
C MET A 36 7.85 -6.60 2.63
N VAL A 37 9.06 -7.10 2.80
CA VAL A 37 9.65 -8.09 1.89
C VAL A 37 9.54 -9.47 2.51
N HIS A 38 9.01 -10.42 1.75
CA HIS A 38 8.94 -11.82 2.13
C HIS A 38 9.12 -12.69 0.88
N ASN A 39 10.07 -13.65 0.92
CA ASN A 39 10.40 -14.56 -0.19
C ASN A 39 10.56 -13.83 -1.54
N ASP A 40 11.49 -12.87 -1.61
CA ASP A 40 11.83 -12.07 -2.80
C ASP A 40 10.65 -11.29 -3.41
N THR A 41 9.55 -11.17 -2.70
CA THR A 41 8.38 -10.39 -3.08
C THR A 41 8.21 -9.20 -2.13
N LEU A 42 8.04 -8.02 -2.68
CA LEU A 42 7.65 -6.84 -1.94
C LEU A 42 6.13 -6.79 -1.85
N PHE A 43 5.62 -6.80 -0.62
CA PHE A 43 4.22 -6.61 -0.26
C PHE A 43 4.03 -5.16 0.17
N LEU A 44 3.13 -4.45 -0.48
CA LEU A 44 2.80 -3.07 -0.17
C LEU A 44 1.38 -3.02 0.39
N TYR A 45 1.30 -2.91 1.72
CA TYR A 45 0.04 -2.74 2.44
C TYR A 45 -0.30 -1.25 2.49
N VAL A 46 -1.52 -0.88 2.12
CA VAL A 46 -1.92 0.53 2.01
C VAL A 46 -3.33 0.73 2.55
N GLY A 47 -3.61 1.92 3.05
CA GLY A 47 -4.97 2.41 3.23
C GLY A 47 -5.62 2.71 1.88
N CYS A 48 -6.95 2.66 1.81
CA CYS A 48 -7.70 3.05 0.64
C CYS A 48 -8.77 4.07 1.02
N ASP A 49 -8.53 5.33 0.63
CA ASP A 49 -9.49 6.41 0.84
C ASP A 49 -10.72 6.23 -0.05
N GLU A 50 -11.88 6.47 0.50
CA GLU A 50 -13.13 6.40 -0.23
C GLU A 50 -13.35 7.66 -1.08
N LYS A 51 -13.78 7.45 -2.32
CA LYS A 51 -14.07 8.53 -3.26
C LYS A 51 -15.16 9.47 -2.76
N ASP A 52 -16.11 8.95 -2.00
CA ASP A 52 -17.30 9.67 -1.54
C ASP A 52 -17.14 10.20 -0.11
N ALA A 53 -15.89 10.41 0.34
CA ALA A 53 -15.64 11.06 1.62
C ALA A 53 -16.25 12.47 1.67
N PRO A 54 -16.73 12.92 2.85
CA PRO A 54 -17.24 14.27 3.01
C PRO A 54 -16.22 15.34 2.61
N SER A 55 -16.68 16.49 2.14
CA SER A 55 -15.81 17.61 1.75
C SER A 55 -14.85 17.99 2.89
N ASN A 56 -13.57 18.10 2.56
CA ASN A 56 -12.47 18.39 3.49
C ASN A 56 -12.21 17.31 4.57
N ALA A 57 -12.67 16.08 4.35
CA ALA A 57 -12.39 14.94 5.20
C ALA A 57 -11.90 13.76 4.33
N TYR A 58 -11.23 12.83 4.95
CA TYR A 58 -10.98 11.52 4.36
C TYR A 58 -11.84 10.48 5.09
N LEU A 59 -12.11 9.38 4.43
CA LEU A 59 -12.82 8.24 4.97
C LEU A 59 -12.18 6.98 4.44
N MET A 60 -11.72 6.11 5.34
CA MET A 60 -11.04 4.88 4.98
C MET A 60 -11.67 3.69 5.71
N ARG A 61 -12.13 2.69 4.96
CA ARG A 61 -12.80 1.50 5.50
C ARG A 61 -12.16 0.19 5.08
N GLU A 62 -11.20 0.23 4.14
CA GLU A 62 -10.48 -0.97 3.70
C GLU A 62 -8.99 -0.71 3.57
N TYR A 63 -8.24 -1.78 3.77
CA TYR A 63 -6.82 -1.85 3.49
C TYR A 63 -6.59 -2.76 2.29
N ARG A 64 -5.73 -2.32 1.39
CA ARG A 64 -5.41 -3.04 0.16
C ARG A 64 -3.99 -3.57 0.20
N LEU A 65 -3.75 -4.57 -0.62
CA LEU A 65 -2.46 -5.18 -0.80
C LEU A 65 -2.07 -5.15 -2.28
N TYR A 66 -0.86 -4.71 -2.53
CA TYR A 66 -0.20 -4.81 -3.84
C TYR A 66 1.11 -5.56 -3.69
N THR A 67 1.52 -6.30 -4.73
CA THR A 67 2.77 -7.03 -4.71
C THR A 67 3.59 -6.79 -5.97
N THR A 68 4.90 -6.88 -5.82
CA THR A 68 5.85 -6.81 -6.95
C THR A 68 7.12 -7.60 -6.63
N THR A 69 7.79 -8.09 -7.67
CA THR A 69 9.13 -8.70 -7.58
C THR A 69 10.20 -7.85 -8.26
N ASP A 70 9.80 -6.78 -8.95
CA ASP A 70 10.71 -5.96 -9.77
C ASP A 70 10.53 -4.44 -9.52
N MET A 71 9.58 -4.03 -8.65
CA MET A 71 9.20 -2.65 -8.33
C MET A 71 8.68 -1.84 -9.54
N VAL A 72 8.44 -2.49 -10.66
CA VAL A 72 7.93 -1.89 -11.90
C VAL A 72 6.52 -2.39 -12.18
N ASN A 73 6.34 -3.71 -12.14
CA ASN A 73 5.06 -4.37 -12.39
C ASN A 73 4.38 -4.71 -11.06
N TRP A 74 3.20 -4.18 -10.85
CA TRP A 74 2.45 -4.33 -9.60
C TRP A 74 1.18 -5.14 -9.81
N THR A 75 0.95 -6.09 -8.91
CA THR A 75 -0.28 -6.91 -8.87
C THR A 75 -1.19 -6.40 -7.77
N ASP A 76 -2.44 -6.06 -8.10
CA ASP A 76 -3.49 -5.73 -7.13
C ASP A 76 -4.04 -7.04 -6.53
N CYS A 77 -3.79 -7.27 -5.25
CA CYS A 77 -4.26 -8.43 -4.50
C CYS A 77 -5.61 -8.18 -3.79
N GLY A 78 -6.25 -7.05 -4.06
CA GLY A 78 -7.54 -6.71 -3.49
C GLY A 78 -7.46 -6.10 -2.09
N ALA A 79 -8.54 -6.24 -1.32
CA ALA A 79 -8.68 -5.72 0.04
C ALA A 79 -8.79 -6.87 1.06
N PRO A 80 -7.66 -7.41 1.54
CA PRO A 80 -7.65 -8.56 2.44
C PRO A 80 -8.06 -8.21 3.88
N LEU A 81 -8.22 -6.93 4.22
CA LEU A 81 -8.62 -6.47 5.55
C LEU A 81 -9.50 -5.24 5.46
N LYS A 82 -10.57 -5.22 6.26
CA LYS A 82 -11.52 -4.10 6.36
C LYS A 82 -11.76 -3.71 7.82
N THR A 83 -12.17 -2.48 8.04
CA THR A 83 -12.56 -2.02 9.39
C THR A 83 -13.73 -2.83 9.96
N SER A 84 -14.64 -3.34 9.11
CA SER A 84 -15.74 -4.21 9.50
C SER A 84 -15.34 -5.56 10.08
N ASP A 85 -14.10 -6.00 9.87
CA ASP A 85 -13.56 -7.24 10.41
C ASP A 85 -13.25 -7.12 11.92
N PHE A 86 -13.21 -5.88 12.43
CA PHE A 86 -13.02 -5.55 13.83
C PHE A 86 -14.33 -5.07 14.47
N LYS A 87 -14.90 -5.88 15.36
CA LYS A 87 -16.17 -5.56 16.03
C LYS A 87 -16.15 -4.25 16.82
N TRP A 88 -15.00 -3.84 17.28
CA TRP A 88 -14.77 -2.61 18.05
C TRP A 88 -14.61 -1.36 17.18
N SER A 89 -14.30 -1.52 15.88
CA SER A 89 -14.12 -0.39 14.97
C SER A 89 -15.44 0.30 14.66
N ALA A 90 -15.43 1.63 14.65
CA ALA A 90 -16.55 2.47 14.20
C ALA A 90 -16.55 2.70 12.67
N GLY A 91 -15.54 2.20 11.95
CA GLY A 91 -15.52 2.16 10.49
C GLY A 91 -14.58 3.14 9.81
N ASP A 92 -14.04 4.14 10.51
CA ASP A 92 -13.03 5.05 9.96
C ASP A 92 -11.64 4.66 10.47
N ALA A 93 -10.70 4.55 9.57
CA ALA A 93 -9.35 4.06 9.86
C ALA A 93 -8.26 5.00 9.34
N SER A 94 -7.03 4.73 9.69
CA SER A 94 -5.85 5.45 9.24
C SER A 94 -4.68 4.50 9.04
N ALA A 95 -3.46 5.02 9.00
CA ALA A 95 -2.24 4.28 8.72
C ALA A 95 -2.13 2.93 9.46
N ALA A 96 -1.48 1.99 8.83
CA ALA A 96 -1.31 0.64 9.31
C ALA A 96 0.09 0.11 9.00
N GLN A 97 0.48 -0.99 9.65
CA GLN A 97 1.75 -1.68 9.40
C GLN A 97 1.56 -3.19 9.50
N CYS A 98 2.10 -3.93 8.53
CA CYS A 98 2.17 -5.38 8.58
C CYS A 98 3.60 -5.84 8.85
N ILE A 99 3.76 -6.82 9.72
CA ILE A 99 5.05 -7.45 10.03
C ILE A 99 4.91 -8.97 10.05
N GLU A 100 5.99 -9.67 9.73
CA GLU A 100 6.10 -11.11 9.94
C GLU A 100 6.78 -11.39 11.29
N ARG A 101 6.25 -12.37 12.02
CA ARG A 101 6.87 -12.93 13.21
C ARG A 101 6.47 -14.39 13.39
N ASP A 102 7.45 -15.26 13.58
CA ASP A 102 7.27 -16.68 13.86
C ASP A 102 6.37 -17.39 12.82
N GLY A 103 6.55 -17.05 11.53
CA GLY A 103 5.78 -17.60 10.41
C GLY A 103 4.34 -17.14 10.33
N LYS A 104 3.97 -16.08 11.06
CA LYS A 104 2.67 -15.44 10.98
C LYS A 104 2.82 -13.96 10.61
N PHE A 105 1.77 -13.41 10.03
CA PHE A 105 1.71 -12.02 9.57
C PHE A 105 0.73 -11.26 10.43
N TYR A 106 1.20 -10.17 11.05
CA TYR A 106 0.43 -9.35 11.98
C TYR A 106 0.24 -7.96 11.34
N TRP A 107 -0.99 -7.59 11.08
CA TRP A 107 -1.35 -6.31 10.51
C TRP A 107 -1.96 -5.43 11.59
N TYR A 108 -1.18 -4.45 12.05
CA TYR A 108 -1.61 -3.45 13.03
C TYR A 108 -2.30 -2.33 12.30
N ILE A 109 -3.50 -1.97 12.75
CA ILE A 109 -4.31 -0.91 12.19
C ILE A 109 -4.66 0.12 13.26
N SER A 110 -4.94 1.36 12.83
CA SER A 110 -5.58 2.38 13.65
C SER A 110 -6.98 2.64 13.13
N SER A 111 -7.98 2.63 14.00
CA SER A 111 -9.37 2.92 13.63
C SER A 111 -10.12 3.61 14.76
N GLN A 112 -11.12 4.42 14.40
CA GLN A 112 -12.05 5.00 15.36
C GLN A 112 -12.70 3.88 16.18
N ASN A 113 -12.73 4.07 17.50
CA ASN A 113 -13.30 3.07 18.41
C ASN A 113 -14.77 3.42 18.71
N ARG A 114 -15.68 2.44 18.60
CA ARG A 114 -17.11 2.67 18.89
C ARG A 114 -17.47 2.65 20.37
N PHE A 115 -16.56 2.17 21.21
CA PHE A 115 -16.80 1.99 22.65
C PHE A 115 -16.06 2.99 23.52
N SER A 116 -15.11 3.75 22.93
CA SER A 116 -14.35 4.79 23.63
C SER A 116 -14.05 5.96 22.67
N PRO A 117 -13.85 7.18 23.19
CA PRO A 117 -13.49 8.31 22.34
C PRO A 117 -12.14 8.11 21.65
N GLY A 118 -12.06 8.52 20.38
CA GLY A 118 -10.83 8.54 19.59
C GLY A 118 -10.54 7.22 18.88
N SER A 119 -9.32 7.15 18.35
CA SER A 119 -8.83 5.96 17.64
C SER A 119 -8.12 4.99 18.59
N SER A 120 -8.19 3.72 18.27
CA SER A 120 -7.50 2.64 18.97
C SER A 120 -6.72 1.79 17.97
N ILE A 121 -5.76 1.03 18.47
CA ILE A 121 -4.99 0.09 17.68
C ILE A 121 -5.64 -1.30 17.75
N GLY A 122 -5.76 -1.94 16.60
CA GLY A 122 -6.11 -3.35 16.49
C GLY A 122 -5.02 -4.14 15.83
N VAL A 123 -5.06 -5.44 15.97
CA VAL A 123 -4.16 -6.36 15.29
C VAL A 123 -4.95 -7.47 14.61
N ALA A 124 -4.72 -7.64 13.31
CA ALA A 124 -5.17 -8.80 12.57
C ALA A 124 -4.02 -9.76 12.33
N VAL A 125 -4.31 -11.05 12.27
CA VAL A 125 -3.32 -12.11 12.06
C VAL A 125 -3.70 -12.99 10.88
N ALA A 126 -2.69 -13.43 10.13
CA ALA A 126 -2.83 -14.40 9.03
C ALA A 126 -1.66 -15.38 9.01
N ASP A 127 -1.85 -16.52 8.33
CA ASP A 127 -0.81 -17.52 8.10
C ASP A 127 -0.01 -17.26 6.82
N THR A 128 -0.45 -16.34 5.98
CA THR A 128 0.25 -15.92 4.76
C THR A 128 0.23 -14.39 4.63
N PRO A 129 1.18 -13.78 3.91
CA PRO A 129 1.19 -12.33 3.70
C PRO A 129 0.00 -11.81 2.88
N TYR A 130 -0.71 -12.70 2.20
CA TYR A 130 -1.94 -12.39 1.44
C TYR A 130 -3.20 -12.41 2.30
N GLY A 131 -3.13 -12.96 3.51
CA GLY A 131 -4.30 -13.23 4.36
C GLY A 131 -4.85 -14.67 4.14
N PRO A 132 -6.13 -14.93 4.46
CA PRO A 132 -7.08 -13.96 5.05
C PRO A 132 -6.68 -13.50 6.45
N PHE A 133 -6.74 -12.20 6.67
CA PHE A 133 -6.47 -11.62 7.98
C PHE A 133 -7.73 -11.69 8.87
N ARG A 134 -7.55 -11.92 10.16
CA ARG A 134 -8.62 -11.98 11.15
C ARG A 134 -8.25 -11.17 12.38
N ASP A 135 -9.20 -10.46 12.98
CA ASP A 135 -9.00 -9.81 14.27
C ASP A 135 -8.45 -10.82 15.29
N ALA A 136 -7.25 -10.56 15.79
CA ALA A 136 -6.54 -11.48 16.66
C ALA A 136 -7.07 -11.50 18.10
N LEU A 137 -7.69 -10.41 18.56
CA LEU A 137 -8.07 -10.20 19.95
C LEU A 137 -9.58 -10.03 20.16
N GLY A 138 -10.34 -9.69 19.12
CA GLY A 138 -11.76 -9.34 19.20
C GLY A 138 -12.03 -8.00 19.91
N GLN A 139 -10.98 -7.27 20.26
CA GLN A 139 -11.02 -5.96 20.92
C GLN A 139 -9.80 -5.13 20.51
N ALA A 140 -9.82 -3.84 20.81
CA ALA A 140 -8.66 -2.97 20.68
C ALA A 140 -7.59 -3.31 21.72
N LEU A 141 -6.33 -2.97 21.38
CA LEU A 141 -5.17 -3.07 22.28
C LEU A 141 -5.27 -2.03 23.39
#